data_6a99eabf0a4fea06765e97ec4089280c
#
_entry.id   6a99eabf0a4fea06765e97ec4089280c
#
_cell.length_a   1.000
_cell.length_b   1.000
_cell.length_c   1.000
_cell.angle_alpha   90.00
_cell.angle_beta   90.00
_cell.angle_gamma   90.00
#
_symmetry.space_group_name_H-M   'P 1'
#
loop_
_entity.id
_entity.type
_entity.pdbx_description
1 polymer ?
#
loop_
_entity_poly.entity_id
_entity_poly.type
_entity_poly.pdbx_seq_one_letter_code
_entity_poly.pdbx_strand_id
1 'polypeptide(L)'
;MSKILIAFASMSGNTEEIAELIKTSIEPLGHEIEMKEIENINTQKLLEYDGIILGAYTWGDGELPYEVEDFYDDIETLDLTGKKVAVFGSGDHAYPKFCAAVDILEERLMACGAEIVEQGLKVELAPETEEDIERCITFAFNFAGRLEGAAL
;
A
#
# COMPACT_ATOMS: atom_id res chain seq x y z
N MET A 1 -2.08 -16.77 -11.54
CA MET A 1 -1.98 -15.31 -11.77
C MET A 1 -3.01 -14.60 -10.91
N SER A 2 -2.57 -13.58 -10.19
CA SER A 2 -3.44 -12.81 -9.31
C SER A 2 -3.70 -11.43 -9.88
N LYS A 3 -4.80 -10.83 -9.45
CA LYS A 3 -5.12 -9.44 -9.80
C LYS A 3 -4.79 -8.56 -8.60
N ILE A 4 -3.88 -7.63 -8.79
CA ILE A 4 -3.32 -6.78 -7.72
C ILE A 4 -3.62 -5.32 -8.00
N LEU A 5 -4.10 -4.62 -6.98
CA LEU A 5 -4.28 -3.17 -7.03
C LEU A 5 -3.20 -2.50 -6.19
N ILE A 6 -2.54 -1.51 -6.76
CA ILE A 6 -1.66 -0.60 -6.01
C ILE A 6 -2.36 0.75 -6.02
N ALA A 7 -2.82 1.18 -4.85
CA ALA A 7 -3.52 2.45 -4.70
C ALA A 7 -2.71 3.37 -3.80
N PHE A 8 -2.49 4.60 -4.22
CA PHE A 8 -1.60 5.50 -3.50
C PHE A 8 -2.12 6.93 -3.46
N ALA A 9 -1.65 7.66 -2.46
CA ALA A 9 -1.81 9.11 -2.37
C ALA A 9 -0.43 9.73 -2.29
N SER A 10 -0.14 10.68 -3.16
CA SER A 10 1.16 11.32 -3.22
C SER A 10 1.01 12.82 -3.46
N MET A 11 1.67 13.63 -2.62
CA MET A 11 1.65 15.07 -2.76
C MET A 11 2.85 15.58 -3.55
N SER A 12 4.03 15.04 -3.25
CA SER A 12 5.29 15.49 -3.85
C SER A 12 5.94 14.47 -4.78
N GLY A 13 5.25 13.35 -5.03
CA GLY A 13 5.78 12.29 -5.88
C GLY A 13 6.56 11.20 -5.15
N ASN A 14 6.85 11.36 -3.86
CA ASN A 14 7.63 10.37 -3.11
C ASN A 14 6.92 9.03 -3.00
N THR A 15 5.65 9.08 -2.60
CA THR A 15 4.85 7.86 -2.46
C THR A 15 4.64 7.20 -3.82
N GLU A 16 4.45 7.99 -4.86
CA GLU A 16 4.28 7.48 -6.22
C GLU A 16 5.53 6.74 -6.71
N GLU A 17 6.73 7.24 -6.39
CA GLU A 17 7.97 6.55 -6.76
C GLU A 17 8.07 5.18 -6.11
N ILE A 18 7.65 5.06 -4.85
CA ILE A 18 7.60 3.77 -4.18
C ILE A 18 6.62 2.84 -4.89
N ALA A 19 5.43 3.35 -5.22
CA ALA A 19 4.42 2.57 -5.92
C ALA A 19 4.93 2.04 -7.26
N GLU A 20 5.65 2.86 -8.01
CA GLU A 20 6.22 2.47 -9.30
C GLU A 20 7.29 1.40 -9.15
N LEU A 21 8.15 1.50 -8.14
CA LEU A 21 9.15 0.46 -7.86
C LEU A 21 8.48 -0.87 -7.53
N ILE A 22 7.44 -0.83 -6.72
CA ILE A 22 6.69 -2.05 -6.38
C ILE A 22 6.09 -2.66 -7.65
N LYS A 23 5.44 -1.85 -8.46
CA LYS A 23 4.80 -2.31 -9.69
C LYS A 23 5.81 -2.95 -10.63
N THR A 24 6.90 -2.24 -10.93
CA THR A 24 7.90 -2.75 -11.87
C THR A 24 8.60 -4.01 -11.37
N SER A 25 8.68 -4.18 -10.05
CA SER A 25 9.30 -5.36 -9.46
C SER A 25 8.46 -6.63 -9.65
N ILE A 26 7.14 -6.50 -9.61
CA ILE A 26 6.26 -7.67 -9.66
C ILE A 26 5.58 -7.90 -11.01
N GLU A 27 5.60 -6.91 -11.91
CA GLU A 27 5.06 -7.10 -13.26
C GLU A 27 5.62 -8.32 -13.99
N PRO A 28 6.96 -8.55 -13.95
CA PRO A 28 7.51 -9.70 -14.66
C PRO A 28 7.06 -11.06 -14.13
N LEU A 29 6.44 -11.10 -12.95
CA LEU A 29 5.96 -12.34 -12.35
C LEU A 29 4.64 -12.81 -12.94
N GLY A 30 4.03 -12.03 -13.84
CA GLY A 30 2.85 -12.45 -14.55
C GLY A 30 1.51 -12.07 -13.92
N HIS A 31 1.54 -11.30 -12.83
CA HIS A 31 0.30 -10.81 -12.21
C HIS A 31 -0.32 -9.66 -13.01
N GLU A 32 -1.64 -9.55 -12.97
CA GLU A 32 -2.34 -8.39 -13.52
C GLU A 32 -2.29 -7.28 -12.47
N ILE A 33 -1.65 -6.16 -12.80
CA ILE A 33 -1.44 -5.08 -11.84
C ILE A 33 -2.07 -3.80 -12.34
N GLU A 34 -2.91 -3.19 -11.51
CA GLU A 34 -3.44 -1.86 -11.74
C GLU A 34 -2.87 -0.91 -10.70
N MET A 35 -2.45 0.27 -11.12
CA MET A 35 -1.94 1.31 -10.22
C MET A 35 -2.82 2.54 -10.39
N LYS A 36 -3.39 3.03 -9.29
CA LYS A 36 -4.31 4.17 -9.31
C LYS A 36 -4.10 5.09 -8.13
N GLU A 37 -4.43 6.35 -8.31
CA GLU A 37 -4.51 7.28 -7.19
C GLU A 37 -5.71 6.91 -6.33
N ILE A 38 -5.53 6.94 -5.02
CA ILE A 38 -6.52 6.43 -4.07
C ILE A 38 -7.84 7.20 -4.13
N GLU A 39 -7.79 8.49 -4.43
CA GLU A 39 -8.98 9.33 -4.51
C GLU A 39 -9.85 9.00 -5.73
N ASN A 40 -9.31 8.28 -6.71
CA ASN A 40 -10.03 7.91 -7.94
C ASN A 40 -10.63 6.51 -7.87
N ILE A 41 -10.58 5.85 -6.71
CA ILE A 41 -11.03 4.47 -6.57
C ILE A 41 -12.45 4.41 -6.04
N ASN A 42 -13.28 3.60 -6.70
CA ASN A 42 -14.55 3.17 -6.13
C ASN A 42 -14.23 2.01 -5.20
N THR A 43 -14.45 2.18 -3.90
CA THR A 43 -14.06 1.20 -2.90
C THR A 43 -14.72 -0.16 -3.06
N GLN A 44 -15.91 -0.23 -3.66
CA GLN A 44 -16.56 -1.50 -3.95
C GLN A 44 -15.73 -2.36 -4.90
N LYS A 45 -14.92 -1.74 -5.74
CA LYS A 45 -14.07 -2.47 -6.68
C LYS A 45 -12.90 -3.17 -6.02
N LEU A 46 -12.60 -2.85 -4.76
CA LEU A 46 -11.56 -3.57 -4.02
C LEU A 46 -11.85 -5.06 -3.95
N LEU A 47 -13.13 -5.43 -3.98
CA LEU A 47 -13.54 -6.83 -3.90
C LEU A 47 -13.16 -7.64 -5.14
N GLU A 48 -12.79 -6.96 -6.23
CA GLU A 48 -12.39 -7.62 -7.48
C GLU A 48 -10.91 -8.03 -7.52
N TYR A 49 -10.14 -7.60 -6.54
CA TYR A 49 -8.70 -7.88 -6.49
C TYR A 49 -8.38 -8.99 -5.50
N ASP A 50 -7.34 -9.75 -5.80
CA ASP A 50 -6.82 -10.78 -4.88
C ASP A 50 -5.89 -10.15 -3.86
N GLY A 51 -5.08 -9.19 -4.31
CA GLY A 51 -4.15 -8.47 -3.48
C GLY A 51 -4.32 -6.96 -3.59
N ILE A 52 -4.15 -6.27 -2.48
CA ILE A 52 -4.29 -4.82 -2.43
C ILE A 52 -3.09 -4.24 -1.69
N ILE A 53 -2.39 -3.32 -2.34
CA ILE A 53 -1.28 -2.61 -1.73
C ILE A 53 -1.66 -1.14 -1.67
N LEU A 54 -1.73 -0.59 -0.46
CA LEU A 54 -2.08 0.82 -0.26
C LEU A 54 -0.85 1.62 0.12
N GLY A 55 -0.74 2.83 -0.39
CA GLY A 55 0.36 3.71 -0.06
C GLY A 55 -0.10 5.14 0.21
N ALA A 56 0.51 5.78 1.20
CA ALA A 56 0.17 7.16 1.55
C ALA A 56 1.35 7.85 2.23
N TYR A 57 1.42 9.18 2.07
CA TYR A 57 2.29 10.00 2.91
C TYR A 57 1.56 10.30 4.21
N THR A 58 2.28 10.77 5.22
CA THR A 58 1.69 11.17 6.49
C THR A 58 1.57 12.68 6.53
N TRP A 59 0.37 13.18 6.86
CA TRP A 59 0.08 14.61 6.91
C TRP A 59 0.22 15.11 8.36
N GLY A 60 0.72 16.32 8.49
CA GLY A 60 0.76 17.02 9.77
C GLY A 60 1.36 16.21 10.90
N ASP A 61 0.64 16.09 12.00
CA ASP A 61 1.09 15.42 13.22
C ASP A 61 0.65 13.95 13.26
N GLY A 62 0.91 13.22 12.19
CA GLY A 62 0.60 11.79 12.14
C GLY A 62 -0.79 11.47 11.62
N GLU A 63 -1.33 12.30 10.74
CA GLU A 63 -2.68 12.15 10.22
C GLU A 63 -2.66 11.60 8.79
N LEU A 64 -3.78 11.00 8.39
CA LEU A 64 -3.97 10.60 7.01
C LEU A 64 -4.03 11.83 6.10
N PRO A 65 -3.52 11.73 4.85
CA PRO A 65 -3.73 12.77 3.87
C PRO A 65 -5.22 13.04 3.65
N TYR A 66 -5.56 14.29 3.37
CA TYR A 66 -6.94 14.68 3.14
C TYR A 66 -7.62 13.83 2.07
N GLU A 67 -6.90 13.54 0.99
CA GLU A 67 -7.46 12.76 -0.13
C GLU A 67 -7.67 11.28 0.20
N VAL A 68 -7.18 10.81 1.34
CA VAL A 68 -7.35 9.42 1.78
C VAL A 68 -8.53 9.26 2.73
N GLU A 69 -9.00 10.37 3.33
CA GLU A 69 -10.03 10.31 4.37
C GLU A 69 -11.32 9.64 3.91
N ASP A 70 -11.81 10.00 2.72
CA ASP A 70 -13.04 9.40 2.18
C ASP A 70 -12.86 7.90 1.94
N PHE A 71 -11.74 7.50 1.39
CA PHE A 71 -11.42 6.08 1.17
C PHE A 71 -11.40 5.33 2.51
N TYR A 72 -10.74 5.90 3.50
CA TYR A 72 -10.64 5.31 4.84
C TYR A 72 -12.02 5.10 5.46
N ASP A 73 -12.90 6.10 5.33
CA ASP A 73 -14.25 6.00 5.87
C ASP A 73 -15.09 5.00 5.07
N ASP A 74 -14.97 5.02 3.75
CA ASP A 74 -15.78 4.17 2.87
C ASP A 74 -15.49 2.69 3.06
N ILE A 75 -14.26 2.31 3.34
CA ILE A 75 -13.93 0.88 3.50
C ILE A 75 -14.37 0.31 4.84
N GLU A 76 -14.78 1.16 5.78
CA GLU A 76 -15.20 0.70 7.11
C GLU A 76 -16.28 -0.38 7.05
N THR A 77 -17.18 -0.28 6.08
CA THR A 77 -18.30 -1.21 5.95
C THR A 77 -18.03 -2.37 5.00
N LEU A 78 -16.84 -2.43 4.39
CA LEU A 78 -16.51 -3.51 3.48
C LEU A 78 -16.02 -4.74 4.23
N ASP A 79 -16.37 -5.90 3.71
CA ASP A 79 -15.83 -7.18 4.17
C ASP A 79 -14.69 -7.56 3.24
N LEU A 80 -13.47 -7.44 3.73
CA LEU A 80 -12.26 -7.75 2.97
C LEU A 80 -11.67 -9.11 3.36
N THR A 81 -12.48 -9.96 3.98
CA THR A 81 -12.07 -11.32 4.33
C THR A 81 -11.56 -12.06 3.09
N GLY A 82 -10.41 -12.69 3.20
CA GLY A 82 -9.78 -13.40 2.09
C GLY A 82 -8.90 -12.54 1.21
N LYS A 83 -8.91 -11.22 1.40
CA LYS A 83 -8.02 -10.33 0.65
C LYS A 83 -6.67 -10.23 1.35
N LYS A 84 -5.61 -10.30 0.57
CA LYS A 84 -4.25 -10.16 1.09
C LYS A 84 -3.77 -8.74 0.81
N VAL A 85 -3.30 -8.07 1.85
CA VAL A 85 -3.01 -6.65 1.76
C VAL A 85 -1.65 -6.33 2.36
N ALA A 86 -1.10 -5.20 1.95
CA ALA A 86 0.08 -4.61 2.58
C ALA A 86 0.01 -3.10 2.39
N VAL A 87 0.74 -2.37 3.22
CA VAL A 87 0.71 -0.91 3.21
C VAL A 87 2.14 -0.38 3.16
N PHE A 88 2.34 0.67 2.39
CA PHE A 88 3.62 1.38 2.34
C PHE A 88 3.37 2.87 2.52
N GLY A 89 4.44 3.61 2.78
CA GLY A 89 4.30 5.04 2.89
C GLY A 89 5.63 5.76 2.85
N SER A 90 5.56 7.04 2.51
CA SER A 90 6.69 7.95 2.61
C SER A 90 6.46 8.89 3.79
N GLY A 91 7.53 9.36 4.37
CA GLY A 91 7.46 10.27 5.49
C GLY A 91 8.75 11.05 5.62
N ASP A 92 8.85 11.83 6.70
CA ASP A 92 10.02 12.64 6.98
C ASP A 92 10.30 12.55 8.48
N HIS A 93 11.51 12.09 8.83
CA HIS A 93 11.91 11.96 10.25
C HIS A 93 11.99 13.30 10.97
N ALA A 94 11.95 14.43 10.22
CA ALA A 94 11.87 15.75 10.85
C ALA A 94 10.54 15.96 11.59
N TYR A 95 9.51 15.14 11.29
CA TYR A 95 8.22 15.20 11.94
C TYR A 95 8.08 14.08 12.98
N PRO A 96 7.33 14.31 14.07
CA PRO A 96 7.33 13.39 15.21
C PRO A 96 6.71 12.02 14.98
N LYS A 97 5.82 11.87 14.01
CA LYS A 97 5.15 10.59 13.79
C LYS A 97 5.45 10.05 12.39
N PHE A 98 6.67 9.55 12.23
CA PHE A 98 7.16 9.07 10.95
C PHE A 98 6.28 7.97 10.37
N CYS A 99 5.76 8.21 9.17
CA CYS A 99 4.93 7.25 8.42
C CYS A 99 3.74 6.68 9.20
N ALA A 100 3.15 7.48 10.08
CA ALA A 100 2.02 7.02 10.89
C ALA A 100 0.81 6.62 10.04
N ALA A 101 0.67 7.19 8.83
CA ALA A 101 -0.42 6.83 7.93
C ALA A 101 -0.40 5.33 7.59
N VAL A 102 0.79 4.72 7.51
CA VAL A 102 0.92 3.28 7.25
C VAL A 102 0.21 2.48 8.34
N ASP A 103 0.47 2.83 9.60
CA ASP A 103 -0.12 2.12 10.74
C ASP A 103 -1.64 2.30 10.80
N ILE A 104 -2.11 3.50 10.49
CA ILE A 104 -3.54 3.81 10.50
C ILE A 104 -4.27 2.97 9.44
N LEU A 105 -3.71 2.89 8.24
CA LEU A 105 -4.30 2.11 7.16
C LEU A 105 -4.26 0.60 7.46
N GLU A 106 -3.17 0.10 8.04
CA GLU A 106 -3.07 -1.31 8.41
C GLU A 106 -4.16 -1.69 9.42
N GLU A 107 -4.36 -0.86 10.44
CA GLU A 107 -5.40 -1.11 11.44
C GLU A 107 -6.79 -1.17 10.82
N ARG A 108 -7.08 -0.26 9.89
CA ARG A 108 -8.38 -0.23 9.23
C ARG A 108 -8.59 -1.48 8.37
N LEU A 109 -7.58 -1.88 7.61
CA LEU A 109 -7.67 -3.07 6.78
C LEU A 109 -7.88 -4.33 7.61
N MET A 110 -7.18 -4.46 8.74
CA MET A 110 -7.38 -5.59 9.65
C MET A 110 -8.79 -5.59 10.22
N ALA A 111 -9.30 -4.42 10.57
CA ALA A 111 -10.67 -4.30 11.08
C ALA A 111 -11.70 -4.71 10.04
N CYS A 112 -11.38 -4.61 8.76
CA CYS A 112 -12.23 -5.07 7.66
C CYS A 112 -12.09 -6.55 7.35
N GLY A 113 -11.24 -7.27 8.05
CA GLY A 113 -11.03 -8.70 7.86
C GLY A 113 -9.92 -9.08 6.91
N ALA A 114 -9.20 -8.11 6.34
CA ALA A 114 -8.10 -8.39 5.43
C ALA A 114 -6.91 -8.98 6.18
N GLU A 115 -6.11 -9.75 5.46
CA GLU A 115 -4.87 -10.33 6.00
C GLU A 115 -3.68 -9.48 5.58
N ILE A 116 -2.97 -8.92 6.56
CA ILE A 116 -1.71 -8.20 6.30
C ILE A 116 -0.63 -9.24 6.08
N VAL A 117 -0.15 -9.37 4.84
CA VAL A 117 0.79 -10.43 4.47
C VAL A 117 2.24 -9.99 4.43
N GLU A 118 2.48 -8.69 4.53
CA GLU A 118 3.84 -8.17 4.59
C GLU A 118 3.87 -6.98 5.54
N GLN A 119 4.98 -6.84 6.27
CA GLN A 119 5.16 -5.73 7.20
C GLN A 119 5.14 -4.40 6.43
N GLY A 120 4.52 -3.39 7.04
CA GLY A 120 4.44 -2.06 6.43
C GLY A 120 5.81 -1.51 6.04
N LEU A 121 5.90 -0.99 4.82
CA LEU A 121 7.13 -0.40 4.30
C LEU A 121 7.11 1.11 4.57
N LYS A 122 8.09 1.60 5.31
CA LYS A 122 8.21 3.02 5.66
C LYS A 122 9.52 3.56 5.08
N VAL A 123 9.41 4.56 4.22
CA VAL A 123 10.55 5.13 3.52
C VAL A 123 10.63 6.63 3.82
N GLU A 124 11.83 7.11 4.14
CA GLU A 124 12.03 8.55 4.31
C GLU A 124 12.14 9.22 2.96
N LEU A 125 11.23 10.16 2.67
CA LEU A 125 11.17 10.90 1.42
C LEU A 125 11.07 9.95 0.23
N ALA A 126 11.88 10.12 -0.81
CA ALA A 126 11.89 9.23 -1.96
C ALA A 126 12.88 8.09 -1.78
N PRO A 127 12.66 6.92 -2.43
CA PRO A 127 13.60 5.79 -2.32
C PRO A 127 14.83 6.04 -3.20
N GLU A 128 15.76 6.82 -2.70
CA GLU A 128 16.97 7.24 -3.44
C GLU A 128 18.21 6.41 -3.15
N THR A 129 18.31 5.85 -1.94
CA THR A 129 19.48 5.04 -1.58
C THR A 129 19.29 3.62 -2.07
N GLU A 130 20.42 2.90 -2.27
CA GLU A 130 20.35 1.49 -2.64
C GLU A 130 19.57 0.67 -1.60
N GLU A 131 19.76 0.99 -0.32
CA GLU A 131 19.05 0.32 0.76
C GLU A 131 17.54 0.52 0.65
N ASP A 132 17.09 1.75 0.41
CA ASP A 132 15.66 2.04 0.27
C ASP A 132 15.07 1.35 -0.95
N ILE A 133 15.80 1.35 -2.07
CA ILE A 133 15.36 0.69 -3.29
C ILE A 133 15.22 -0.81 -3.05
N GLU A 134 16.20 -1.43 -2.39
CA GLU A 134 16.15 -2.85 -2.06
C GLU A 134 14.98 -3.19 -1.15
N ARG A 135 14.70 -2.32 -0.18
CA ARG A 135 13.56 -2.52 0.72
C ARG A 135 12.25 -2.51 -0.04
N CYS A 136 12.09 -1.61 -1.01
CA CYS A 136 10.91 -1.56 -1.85
C CYS A 136 10.75 -2.82 -2.68
N ILE A 137 11.84 -3.28 -3.28
CA ILE A 137 11.84 -4.48 -4.11
C ILE A 137 11.55 -5.73 -3.26
N THR A 138 12.16 -5.83 -2.10
CA THR A 138 11.94 -6.94 -1.18
C THR A 138 10.48 -6.98 -0.70
N PHE A 139 9.93 -5.83 -0.36
CA PHE A 139 8.52 -5.72 0.02
C PHE A 139 7.63 -6.25 -1.09
N ALA A 140 7.90 -5.85 -2.34
CA ALA A 140 7.11 -6.25 -3.49
C ALA A 140 7.18 -7.77 -3.72
N PHE A 141 8.38 -8.34 -3.71
CA PHE A 141 8.55 -9.78 -3.91
C PHE A 141 7.96 -10.60 -2.78
N ASN A 142 8.09 -10.14 -1.54
CA ASN A 142 7.49 -10.83 -0.41
C ASN A 142 5.96 -10.83 -0.53
N PHE A 143 5.39 -9.71 -0.91
CA PHE A 143 3.95 -9.62 -1.11
C PHE A 143 3.49 -10.60 -2.18
N ALA A 144 4.13 -10.58 -3.35
CA ALA A 144 3.78 -11.47 -4.44
C ALA A 144 3.94 -12.93 -4.05
N GLY A 145 4.99 -13.26 -3.33
CA GLY A 145 5.22 -14.62 -2.84
C GLY A 145 4.14 -15.09 -1.87
N ARG A 146 3.63 -14.18 -1.02
CA ARG A 146 2.56 -14.53 -0.09
C ARG A 146 1.24 -14.76 -0.81
N LEU A 147 0.98 -14.05 -1.91
CA LEU A 147 -0.19 -14.32 -2.74
C LEU A 147 -0.12 -15.70 -3.35
N GLU A 148 1.01 -16.08 -3.91
CA GLU A 148 1.22 -17.38 -4.53
C GLU A 148 1.39 -18.49 -3.51
N GLY A 149 2.13 -18.21 -2.45
CA GLY A 149 2.42 -19.18 -1.40
C GLY A 149 1.20 -19.67 -0.67
N ALA A 150 0.13 -18.87 -0.64
CA ALA A 150 -1.12 -19.30 -0.04
C ALA A 150 -1.74 -20.48 -0.79
N ALA A 151 -1.32 -20.72 -2.03
CA ALA A 151 -1.78 -21.82 -2.84
C ALA A 151 -1.04 -23.11 -2.52
N LEU A 152 0.04 -23.01 -1.77
CA LEU A 152 0.81 -24.18 -1.34
C LEU A 152 0.19 -24.80 -0.10
#